data_32daf525b4460d8f7aa1fc7a9b769751
#
_entry.id   32daf525b4460d8f7aa1fc7a9b769751
#
_cell.length_a   1.000
_cell.length_b   1.000
_cell.length_c   1.000
_cell.angle_alpha   90.00
_cell.angle_beta   90.00
_cell.angle_gamma   90.00
#
_symmetry.space_group_name_H-M   'P 1'
#
loop_
_entity.id
_entity.type
_entity.pdbx_description
1 polymer ?
#
loop_
_entity_poly.entity_id
_entity_poly.type
_entity_poly.pdbx_seq_one_letter_code
_entity_poly.pdbx_strand_id
1 'polypeptide(L)'
;MSRPKSDEKRSAILEAATRIIVKQGLSAPTAGIAKEAGVANGSLFTYFETKTDLFNHLYLELKIEMASAATKNLPTGAEPRDQLWNLWQHWMSWAVSYPEKRRALAQLSVSDEITQETRAAGHKTMSGIAGLLERIRASGPMRKAPMGFVVAIMNSVAEATIDFMTQDSAHAKKHCKEGFEALWRVVA
;
A
#
# COMPACT_ATOMS: atom_id res chain seq x y z
N MET A 1 -25.11 -9.86 -8.69
CA MET A 1 -25.74 -9.57 -7.39
C MET A 1 -25.44 -8.11 -7.04
N SER A 2 -26.51 -7.29 -6.82
CA SER A 2 -26.33 -5.89 -6.41
C SER A 2 -25.74 -5.84 -5.00
N ARG A 3 -24.66 -5.06 -4.84
CA ARG A 3 -23.99 -4.83 -3.55
C ARG A 3 -25.01 -4.17 -2.59
N PRO A 4 -25.13 -4.58 -1.33
CA PRO A 4 -26.05 -3.92 -0.40
C PRO A 4 -25.77 -2.41 -0.35
N LYS A 5 -26.80 -1.56 -0.29
CA LYS A 5 -26.67 -0.09 -0.20
C LYS A 5 -25.77 0.37 0.98
N SER A 6 -25.65 -0.46 1.99
CA SER A 6 -24.75 -0.26 3.14
C SER A 6 -23.28 -0.31 2.72
N ASP A 7 -22.89 -1.31 1.93
CA ASP A 7 -21.49 -1.50 1.49
C ASP A 7 -21.07 -0.42 0.48
N GLU A 8 -22.00 0.05 -0.36
CA GLU A 8 -21.76 1.15 -1.30
C GLU A 8 -21.42 2.45 -0.55
N LYS A 9 -22.18 2.78 0.51
CA LYS A 9 -21.92 3.97 1.32
C LYS A 9 -20.62 3.86 2.09
N ARG A 10 -20.34 2.69 2.68
CA ARG A 10 -19.07 2.45 3.36
C ARG A 10 -17.88 2.65 2.41
N SER A 11 -17.93 2.08 1.23
CA SER A 11 -16.89 2.26 0.20
C SER A 11 -16.75 3.72 -0.22
N ALA A 12 -17.86 4.43 -0.44
CA ALA A 12 -17.83 5.85 -0.79
C ALA A 12 -17.15 6.71 0.29
N ILE A 13 -17.36 6.40 1.58
CA ILE A 13 -16.69 7.10 2.69
C ILE A 13 -15.18 6.83 2.67
N LEU A 14 -14.74 5.60 2.45
CA LEU A 14 -13.31 5.25 2.38
C LEU A 14 -12.61 5.90 1.17
N GLU A 15 -13.27 5.94 0.01
CA GLU A 15 -12.77 6.66 -1.16
C GLU A 15 -12.68 8.17 -0.93
N ALA A 16 -13.70 8.77 -0.30
CA ALA A 16 -13.70 10.17 0.07
C ALA A 16 -12.57 10.47 1.09
N ALA A 17 -12.39 9.61 2.09
CA ALA A 17 -11.30 9.74 3.05
C ALA A 17 -9.94 9.71 2.37
N THR A 18 -9.73 8.82 1.40
CA THR A 18 -8.51 8.77 0.59
C THR A 18 -8.21 10.11 -0.07
N ARG A 19 -9.19 10.68 -0.80
CA ARG A 19 -9.03 11.98 -1.47
C ARG A 19 -8.78 13.13 -0.50
N ILE A 20 -9.52 13.18 0.61
CA ILE A 20 -9.38 14.24 1.61
C ILE A 20 -8.03 14.18 2.33
N ILE A 21 -7.55 12.98 2.70
CA ILE A 21 -6.23 12.79 3.30
C ILE A 21 -5.14 13.33 2.36
N VAL A 22 -5.20 13.02 1.08
CA VAL A 22 -4.22 13.51 0.09
C VAL A 22 -4.25 15.03 -0.04
N LYS A 23 -5.45 15.65 0.00
CA LYS A 23 -5.63 17.10 -0.21
C LYS A 23 -5.34 17.92 1.04
N GLN A 24 -5.70 17.44 2.23
CA GLN A 24 -5.75 18.23 3.47
C GLN A 24 -4.95 17.59 4.63
N GLY A 25 -4.40 16.39 4.43
CA GLY A 25 -3.70 15.65 5.48
C GLY A 25 -4.63 14.95 6.46
N LEU A 26 -4.02 14.30 7.44
CA LEU A 26 -4.72 13.50 8.45
C LEU A 26 -5.51 14.36 9.45
N SER A 27 -5.23 15.65 9.58
CA SER A 27 -5.97 16.58 10.45
C SER A 27 -7.34 16.98 9.90
N ALA A 28 -7.65 16.66 8.63
CA ALA A 28 -8.91 17.02 7.98
C ALA A 28 -10.13 16.60 8.82
N PRO A 29 -11.17 17.46 8.93
CA PRO A 29 -12.35 17.14 9.71
C PRO A 29 -13.22 16.08 9.02
N THR A 30 -13.87 15.21 9.81
CA THR A 30 -14.78 14.18 9.30
C THR A 30 -15.96 14.74 8.51
N ALA A 31 -16.40 15.96 8.83
CA ALA A 31 -17.42 16.67 8.07
C ALA A 31 -17.02 16.90 6.60
N GLY A 32 -15.73 17.14 6.33
CA GLY A 32 -15.19 17.23 4.97
C GLY A 32 -15.26 15.90 4.24
N ILE A 33 -14.92 14.80 4.92
CA ILE A 33 -15.00 13.44 4.37
C ILE A 33 -16.46 13.07 4.08
N ALA A 34 -17.38 13.33 5.01
CA ALA A 34 -18.80 13.04 4.83
C ALA A 34 -19.39 13.82 3.63
N LYS A 35 -19.04 15.11 3.51
CA LYS A 35 -19.46 15.95 2.37
C LYS A 35 -18.94 15.40 1.05
N GLU A 36 -17.66 15.03 0.99
CA GLU A 36 -17.02 14.44 -0.21
C GLU A 36 -17.65 13.08 -0.58
N ALA A 37 -18.06 12.29 0.41
CA ALA A 37 -18.74 11.01 0.24
C ALA A 37 -20.24 11.13 -0.14
N GLY A 38 -20.81 12.34 -0.09
CA GLY A 38 -22.23 12.55 -0.34
C GLY A 38 -23.14 12.00 0.77
N VAL A 39 -22.66 11.95 2.02
CA VAL A 39 -23.41 11.46 3.18
C VAL A 39 -23.53 12.56 4.26
N ALA A 40 -24.57 12.48 5.10
CA ALA A 40 -24.63 13.32 6.28
C ALA A 40 -23.51 12.97 7.27
N ASN A 41 -22.93 13.97 7.96
CA ASN A 41 -21.84 13.72 8.91
C ASN A 41 -22.21 12.69 10.00
N GLY A 42 -23.43 12.73 10.52
CA GLY A 42 -23.91 11.70 11.44
C GLY A 42 -23.97 10.29 10.87
N SER A 43 -24.24 10.16 9.56
CA SER A 43 -24.25 8.87 8.88
C SER A 43 -22.85 8.25 8.74
N LEU A 44 -21.79 9.04 8.67
CA LEU A 44 -20.42 8.54 8.69
C LEU A 44 -20.16 7.72 9.96
N PHE A 45 -20.61 8.21 11.09
CA PHE A 45 -20.45 7.56 12.40
C PHE A 45 -21.32 6.31 12.60
N THR A 46 -22.25 6.04 11.69
CA THR A 46 -22.97 4.77 11.65
C THR A 46 -22.08 3.64 11.06
N TYR A 47 -21.07 3.99 10.25
CA TYR A 47 -20.14 3.04 9.62
C TYR A 47 -18.81 2.94 10.35
N PHE A 48 -18.37 4.02 10.98
CA PHE A 48 -17.08 4.13 11.67
C PHE A 48 -17.29 4.90 12.97
N GLU A 49 -17.06 4.27 14.11
CA GLU A 49 -17.35 4.83 15.43
C GLU A 49 -16.59 6.15 15.69
N THR A 50 -15.36 6.23 15.17
CA THR A 50 -14.49 7.40 15.33
C THR A 50 -13.72 7.67 14.03
N LYS A 51 -13.05 8.84 13.97
CA LYS A 51 -12.11 9.15 12.90
C LYS A 51 -10.92 8.17 12.88
N THR A 52 -10.42 7.81 14.05
CA THR A 52 -9.36 6.82 14.21
C THR A 52 -9.79 5.45 13.67
N ASP A 53 -11.03 5.03 13.97
CA ASP A 53 -11.60 3.80 13.42
C ASP A 53 -11.68 3.84 11.89
N LEU A 54 -12.17 4.93 11.30
CA LEU A 54 -12.16 5.15 9.85
C LEU A 54 -10.75 5.01 9.26
N PHE A 55 -9.74 5.60 9.89
CA PHE A 55 -8.37 5.57 9.40
C PHE A 55 -7.75 4.17 9.49
N ASN A 56 -8.04 3.43 10.55
CA ASN A 56 -7.60 2.05 10.71
C ASN A 56 -8.21 1.12 9.65
N HIS A 57 -9.50 1.27 9.38
CA HIS A 57 -10.17 0.55 8.32
C HIS A 57 -9.60 0.89 6.93
N LEU A 58 -9.41 2.19 6.65
CA LEU A 58 -8.82 2.63 5.37
C LEU A 58 -7.41 2.09 5.18
N TYR A 59 -6.56 2.19 6.22
CA TYR A 59 -5.19 1.67 6.18
C TYR A 59 -5.17 0.17 5.81
N LEU A 60 -6.00 -0.63 6.51
CA LEU A 60 -6.04 -2.07 6.28
C LEU A 60 -6.58 -2.41 4.88
N GLU A 61 -7.62 -1.71 4.41
CA GLU A 61 -8.18 -1.92 3.08
C GLU A 61 -7.16 -1.60 1.99
N LEU A 62 -6.43 -0.48 2.10
CA LEU A 62 -5.36 -0.12 1.17
C LEU A 62 -4.19 -1.10 1.20
N LYS A 63 -3.82 -1.62 2.38
CA LYS A 63 -2.80 -2.68 2.53
C LYS A 63 -3.22 -3.98 1.85
N ILE A 64 -4.47 -4.40 2.03
CA ILE A 64 -5.02 -5.61 1.39
C ILE A 64 -5.05 -5.43 -0.14
N GLU A 65 -5.52 -4.28 -0.62
CA GLU A 65 -5.59 -4.01 -2.06
C GLU A 65 -4.19 -4.02 -2.69
N MET A 66 -3.24 -3.33 -2.08
CA MET A 66 -1.85 -3.30 -2.54
C MET A 66 -1.23 -4.70 -2.55
N ALA A 67 -1.41 -5.48 -1.48
CA ALA A 67 -0.89 -6.84 -1.37
C ALA A 67 -1.51 -7.77 -2.42
N SER A 68 -2.83 -7.69 -2.63
CA SER A 68 -3.55 -8.45 -3.64
C SER A 68 -3.07 -8.10 -5.05
N ALA A 69 -2.86 -6.81 -5.34
CA ALA A 69 -2.31 -6.38 -6.61
C ALA A 69 -0.89 -6.92 -6.83
N ALA A 70 -0.01 -6.78 -5.83
CA ALA A 70 1.38 -7.22 -5.90
C ALA A 70 1.51 -8.74 -6.12
N THR A 71 0.66 -9.54 -5.48
CA THR A 71 0.69 -11.00 -5.56
C THR A 71 -0.09 -11.59 -6.74
N LYS A 72 -0.66 -10.73 -7.58
CA LYS A 72 -1.41 -11.18 -8.76
C LYS A 72 -0.55 -12.06 -9.67
N ASN A 73 -1.08 -13.26 -10.00
CA ASN A 73 -0.40 -14.23 -10.87
C ASN A 73 1.03 -14.60 -10.40
N LEU A 74 1.28 -14.62 -9.10
CA LEU A 74 2.58 -14.97 -8.55
C LEU A 74 3.00 -16.38 -8.98
N PRO A 75 4.13 -16.56 -9.69
CA PRO A 75 4.59 -17.85 -10.17
C PRO A 75 5.23 -18.65 -9.02
N THR A 76 4.43 -19.43 -8.28
CA THR A 76 4.84 -20.11 -7.05
C THR A 76 5.96 -21.15 -7.23
N GLY A 77 6.18 -21.65 -8.44
CA GLY A 77 7.24 -22.61 -8.76
C GLY A 77 8.48 -22.00 -9.45
N ALA A 78 8.50 -20.69 -9.65
CA ALA A 78 9.60 -20.02 -10.34
C ALA A 78 10.77 -19.70 -9.38
N GLU A 79 11.91 -19.32 -9.97
CA GLU A 79 13.08 -18.85 -9.23
C GLU A 79 12.74 -17.62 -8.36
N PRO A 80 13.37 -17.46 -7.20
CA PRO A 80 13.07 -16.36 -6.28
C PRO A 80 13.17 -14.96 -6.92
N ARG A 81 14.08 -14.78 -7.88
CA ARG A 81 14.21 -13.54 -8.63
C ARG A 81 12.98 -13.23 -9.48
N ASP A 82 12.45 -14.22 -10.17
CA ASP A 82 11.28 -14.06 -11.04
C ASP A 82 10.02 -13.84 -10.20
N GLN A 83 9.93 -14.49 -9.02
CA GLN A 83 8.86 -14.22 -8.05
C GLN A 83 8.91 -12.77 -7.55
N LEU A 84 10.10 -12.29 -7.15
CA LEU A 84 10.25 -10.90 -6.69
C LEU A 84 10.02 -9.90 -7.82
N TRP A 85 10.45 -10.20 -9.04
CA TRP A 85 10.16 -9.37 -10.21
C TRP A 85 8.65 -9.25 -10.47
N ASN A 86 7.92 -10.36 -10.40
CA ASN A 86 6.47 -10.36 -10.54
C ASN A 86 5.80 -9.48 -9.48
N LEU A 87 6.18 -9.63 -8.22
CA LEU A 87 5.68 -8.79 -7.11
C LEU A 87 5.98 -7.31 -7.36
N TRP A 88 7.23 -7.00 -7.73
CA TRP A 88 7.70 -5.64 -7.96
C TRP A 88 6.91 -4.95 -9.06
N GLN A 89 6.83 -5.54 -10.25
CA GLN A 89 6.15 -4.92 -11.38
C GLN A 89 4.66 -4.69 -11.12
N HIS A 90 3.97 -5.61 -10.44
CA HIS A 90 2.57 -5.46 -10.11
C HIS A 90 2.35 -4.39 -9.02
N TRP A 91 3.22 -4.32 -8.03
CA TRP A 91 3.20 -3.26 -7.02
C TRP A 91 3.42 -1.88 -7.65
N MET A 92 4.46 -1.74 -8.50
CA MET A 92 4.73 -0.49 -9.23
C MET A 92 3.53 -0.08 -10.10
N SER A 93 2.96 -1.03 -10.82
CA SER A 93 1.77 -0.79 -11.65
C SER A 93 0.57 -0.29 -10.82
N TRP A 94 0.31 -0.91 -9.66
CA TRP A 94 -0.74 -0.46 -8.75
C TRP A 94 -0.46 0.96 -8.24
N ALA A 95 0.75 1.23 -7.80
CA ALA A 95 1.12 2.51 -7.23
C ALA A 95 1.01 3.69 -8.23
N VAL A 96 1.38 3.44 -9.50
CA VAL A 96 1.24 4.44 -10.58
C VAL A 96 -0.22 4.59 -11.01
N SER A 97 -1.00 3.50 -11.03
CA SER A 97 -2.42 3.53 -11.41
C SER A 97 -3.32 4.18 -10.35
N TYR A 98 -2.92 4.12 -9.06
CA TYR A 98 -3.70 4.64 -7.94
C TYR A 98 -2.89 5.60 -7.06
N PRO A 99 -2.42 6.74 -7.59
CA PRO A 99 -1.50 7.64 -6.89
C PRO A 99 -2.10 8.22 -5.60
N GLU A 100 -3.41 8.47 -5.55
CA GLU A 100 -4.07 8.96 -4.34
C GLU A 100 -4.08 7.89 -3.24
N LYS A 101 -4.38 6.63 -3.59
CA LYS A 101 -4.35 5.51 -2.64
C LYS A 101 -2.94 5.29 -2.05
N ARG A 102 -1.91 5.33 -2.92
CA ARG A 102 -0.50 5.26 -2.48
C ARG A 102 -0.17 6.37 -1.49
N ARG A 103 -0.49 7.64 -1.83
CA ARG A 103 -0.21 8.80 -0.98
C ARG A 103 -0.95 8.74 0.36
N ALA A 104 -2.23 8.35 0.34
CA ALA A 104 -3.00 8.18 1.57
C ALA A 104 -2.41 7.07 2.44
N LEU A 105 -2.05 5.93 1.86
CA LEU A 105 -1.42 4.81 2.56
C LEU A 105 -0.07 5.23 3.17
N ALA A 106 0.75 6.00 2.46
CA ALA A 106 2.03 6.50 2.97
C ALA A 106 1.83 7.40 4.20
N GLN A 107 0.87 8.35 4.17
CA GLN A 107 0.55 9.21 5.32
C GLN A 107 0.02 8.40 6.51
N LEU A 108 -0.90 7.45 6.27
CA LEU A 108 -1.44 6.59 7.32
C LEU A 108 -0.34 5.69 7.93
N SER A 109 0.60 5.21 7.13
CA SER A 109 1.67 4.30 7.60
C SER A 109 2.56 4.91 8.67
N VAL A 110 2.73 6.23 8.70
CA VAL A 110 3.54 6.95 9.70
C VAL A 110 2.69 7.63 10.78
N SER A 111 1.38 7.46 10.75
CA SER A 111 0.44 8.11 11.68
C SER A 111 0.31 7.36 13.00
N ASP A 112 0.31 8.07 14.11
CA ASP A 112 0.01 7.52 15.44
C ASP A 112 -1.46 7.08 15.60
N GLU A 113 -2.35 7.50 14.68
CA GLU A 113 -3.75 7.07 14.64
C GLU A 113 -3.92 5.58 14.27
N ILE A 114 -2.90 4.98 13.64
CA ILE A 114 -2.95 3.55 13.27
C ILE A 114 -2.48 2.70 14.43
N THR A 115 -3.40 1.91 14.98
CA THR A 115 -3.15 1.06 16.14
C THR A 115 -2.12 -0.04 15.82
N GLN A 116 -1.46 -0.54 16.87
CA GLN A 116 -0.50 -1.66 16.71
C GLN A 116 -1.19 -2.92 16.17
N GLU A 117 -2.43 -3.18 16.58
CA GLU A 117 -3.23 -4.29 16.07
C GLU A 117 -3.47 -4.17 14.56
N THR A 118 -3.90 -3.00 14.10
CA THR A 118 -4.11 -2.71 12.67
C THR A 118 -2.81 -2.81 11.87
N ARG A 119 -1.68 -2.32 12.43
CA ARG A 119 -0.36 -2.49 11.80
C ARG A 119 0.02 -3.97 11.68
N ALA A 120 -0.20 -4.76 12.73
CA ALA A 120 0.08 -6.19 12.72
C ALA A 120 -0.81 -6.92 11.68
N ALA A 121 -2.09 -6.58 11.60
CA ALA A 121 -3.00 -7.10 10.59
C ALA A 121 -2.53 -6.73 9.16
N GLY A 122 -2.12 -5.48 8.94
CA GLY A 122 -1.54 -5.02 7.67
C GLY A 122 -0.25 -5.76 7.30
N HIS A 123 0.63 -6.02 8.26
CA HIS A 123 1.84 -6.82 8.03
C HIS A 123 1.52 -8.27 7.67
N LYS A 124 0.49 -8.86 8.29
CA LYS A 124 0.06 -10.23 8.00
C LYS A 124 -0.37 -10.40 6.54
N THR A 125 -0.94 -9.39 5.90
CA THR A 125 -1.29 -9.45 4.47
C THR A 125 -0.07 -9.63 3.56
N MET A 126 1.13 -9.26 4.06
CA MET A 126 2.41 -9.31 3.34
C MET A 126 3.29 -10.49 3.76
N SER A 127 2.78 -11.43 4.56
CA SER A 127 3.59 -12.53 5.13
C SER A 127 4.24 -13.43 4.07
N GLY A 128 3.54 -13.70 2.96
CA GLY A 128 4.10 -14.45 1.84
C GLY A 128 5.30 -13.76 1.17
N ILE A 129 5.26 -12.42 1.09
CA ILE A 129 6.37 -11.61 0.56
C ILE A 129 7.55 -11.62 1.53
N ALA A 130 7.30 -11.54 2.82
CA ALA A 130 8.35 -11.62 3.83
C ALA A 130 9.11 -12.97 3.76
N GLY A 131 8.40 -14.07 3.59
CA GLY A 131 9.01 -15.40 3.39
C GLY A 131 9.85 -15.50 2.11
N LEU A 132 9.43 -14.86 1.03
CA LEU A 132 10.24 -14.78 -0.20
C LEU A 132 11.51 -13.95 0.01
N LEU A 133 11.39 -12.77 0.62
CA LEU A 133 12.55 -11.91 0.93
C LEU A 133 13.55 -12.62 1.86
N GLU A 134 13.08 -13.40 2.83
CA GLU A 134 13.94 -14.19 3.71
C GLU A 134 14.77 -15.22 2.91
N ARG A 135 14.17 -15.93 1.98
CA ARG A 135 14.90 -16.86 1.09
C ARG A 135 15.90 -16.15 0.19
N ILE A 136 15.54 -15.00 -0.39
CA ILE A 136 16.42 -14.23 -1.28
C ILE A 136 17.65 -13.73 -0.54
N ARG A 137 17.46 -13.12 0.64
CA ARG A 137 18.56 -12.51 1.38
C ARG A 137 19.47 -13.50 2.10
N ALA A 138 19.08 -14.79 2.21
CA ALA A 138 19.80 -15.79 3.01
C ALA A 138 21.29 -15.91 2.66
N SER A 139 21.64 -15.73 1.38
CA SER A 139 23.04 -15.72 0.89
C SER A 139 23.56 -14.32 0.52
N GLY A 140 22.70 -13.30 0.58
CA GLY A 140 23.00 -11.96 0.11
C GLY A 140 23.71 -11.06 1.12
N PRO A 141 24.06 -9.83 0.72
CA PRO A 141 24.73 -8.85 1.58
C PRO A 141 23.92 -8.50 2.83
N MET A 142 22.59 -8.57 2.74
CA MET A 142 21.69 -8.21 3.86
C MET A 142 21.29 -9.42 4.74
N ARG A 143 21.93 -10.58 4.64
CA ARG A 143 21.57 -11.81 5.39
C ARG A 143 21.50 -11.63 6.91
N LYS A 144 22.32 -10.72 7.46
CA LYS A 144 22.37 -10.43 8.92
C LYS A 144 21.53 -9.21 9.33
N ALA A 145 20.98 -8.46 8.38
CA ALA A 145 20.19 -7.28 8.68
C ALA A 145 18.82 -7.67 9.27
N PRO A 146 18.25 -6.90 10.19
CA PRO A 146 16.84 -7.11 10.60
C PRO A 146 15.90 -7.02 9.42
N MET A 147 14.87 -7.89 9.36
CA MET A 147 13.90 -7.89 8.24
C MET A 147 13.22 -6.52 8.07
N GLY A 148 12.91 -5.83 9.16
CA GLY A 148 12.34 -4.48 9.09
C GLY A 148 13.22 -3.48 8.33
N PHE A 149 14.56 -3.60 8.46
CA PHE A 149 15.48 -2.75 7.71
C PHE A 149 15.52 -3.12 6.22
N VAL A 150 15.47 -4.42 5.88
CA VAL A 150 15.38 -4.88 4.49
C VAL A 150 14.10 -4.34 3.82
N VAL A 151 12.98 -4.41 4.51
CA VAL A 151 11.70 -3.87 4.04
C VAL A 151 11.76 -2.35 3.89
N ALA A 152 12.41 -1.63 4.82
CA ALA A 152 12.58 -0.17 4.71
C ALA A 152 13.40 0.21 3.47
N ILE A 153 14.49 -0.48 3.19
CA ILE A 153 15.28 -0.27 1.95
C ILE A 153 14.43 -0.55 0.71
N MET A 154 13.70 -1.68 0.70
CA MET A 154 12.81 -2.02 -0.42
C MET A 154 11.77 -0.90 -0.66
N ASN A 155 11.15 -0.39 0.40
CA ASN A 155 10.18 0.71 0.29
C ASN A 155 10.84 2.00 -0.25
N SER A 156 12.06 2.34 0.19
CA SER A 156 12.78 3.53 -0.27
C SER A 156 13.10 3.44 -1.77
N VAL A 157 13.57 2.29 -2.24
CA VAL A 157 13.83 2.05 -3.66
C VAL A 157 12.52 2.09 -4.46
N ALA A 158 11.43 1.53 -3.91
CA ALA A 158 10.11 1.55 -4.52
C ALA A 158 9.59 2.99 -4.70
N GLU A 159 9.62 3.81 -3.65
CA GLU A 159 9.16 5.20 -3.72
C GLU A 159 9.94 6.00 -4.77
N ALA A 160 11.28 5.91 -4.78
CA ALA A 160 12.10 6.55 -5.80
C ALA A 160 11.73 6.07 -7.21
N THR A 161 11.54 4.77 -7.39
CA THR A 161 11.15 4.19 -8.69
C THR A 161 9.79 4.71 -9.16
N ILE A 162 8.78 4.72 -8.27
CA ILE A 162 7.43 5.20 -8.58
C ILE A 162 7.45 6.68 -8.97
N ASP A 163 8.22 7.48 -8.26
CA ASP A 163 8.34 8.91 -8.55
C ASP A 163 8.92 9.15 -9.95
N PHE A 164 9.98 8.43 -10.33
CA PHE A 164 10.53 8.51 -11.68
C PHE A 164 9.58 7.95 -12.75
N MET A 165 8.89 6.84 -12.49
CA MET A 165 7.87 6.29 -13.39
C MET A 165 6.73 7.29 -13.64
N THR A 166 6.40 8.13 -12.64
CA THR A 166 5.33 9.13 -12.73
C THR A 166 5.82 10.38 -13.46
N GLN A 167 7.03 10.85 -13.18
CA GLN A 167 7.62 12.06 -13.79
C GLN A 167 7.98 11.85 -15.26
N ASP A 168 8.50 10.67 -15.59
CA ASP A 168 8.90 10.27 -16.94
C ASP A 168 8.12 9.05 -17.40
N SER A 169 6.83 9.23 -17.61
CA SER A 169 5.89 8.16 -17.96
C SER A 169 6.22 7.47 -19.30
N ALA A 170 6.88 8.16 -20.22
CA ALA A 170 7.34 7.58 -21.49
C ALA A 170 8.37 6.45 -21.28
N HIS A 171 9.17 6.53 -20.22
CA HIS A 171 10.19 5.54 -19.88
C HIS A 171 9.85 4.74 -18.60
N ALA A 172 8.59 4.75 -18.16
CA ALA A 172 8.16 4.11 -16.90
C ALA A 172 8.60 2.62 -16.79
N LYS A 173 8.49 1.85 -17.88
CA LYS A 173 8.94 0.44 -17.90
C LYS A 173 10.45 0.29 -17.66
N LYS A 174 11.25 1.22 -18.19
CA LYS A 174 12.70 1.24 -17.99
C LYS A 174 13.02 1.54 -16.52
N HIS A 175 12.41 2.58 -15.94
CA HIS A 175 12.59 2.95 -14.53
C HIS A 175 12.16 1.81 -13.58
N CYS A 176 11.05 1.14 -13.88
CA CYS A 176 10.60 -0.03 -13.12
C CYS A 176 11.66 -1.14 -13.09
N LYS A 177 12.28 -1.44 -14.24
CA LYS A 177 13.33 -2.45 -14.34
C LYS A 177 14.62 -2.01 -13.63
N GLU A 178 15.04 -0.79 -13.80
CA GLU A 178 16.25 -0.23 -13.16
C GLU A 178 16.12 -0.23 -11.63
N GLY A 179 14.95 0.18 -11.11
CA GLY A 179 14.65 0.11 -9.67
C GLY A 179 14.69 -1.32 -9.13
N PHE A 180 14.14 -2.28 -9.88
CA PHE A 180 14.25 -3.70 -9.51
C PHE A 180 15.69 -4.20 -9.47
N GLU A 181 16.50 -3.88 -10.47
CA GLU A 181 17.90 -4.30 -10.51
C GLU A 181 18.70 -3.68 -9.36
N ALA A 182 18.41 -2.42 -8.99
CA ALA A 182 19.01 -1.80 -7.81
C ALA A 182 18.64 -2.53 -6.53
N LEU A 183 17.33 -2.80 -6.32
CA LEU A 183 16.85 -3.58 -5.18
C LEU A 183 17.48 -4.96 -5.12
N TRP A 184 17.50 -5.70 -6.24
CA TRP A 184 18.05 -7.05 -6.31
C TRP A 184 19.52 -7.10 -5.85
N ARG A 185 20.36 -6.18 -6.33
CA ARG A 185 21.78 -6.09 -5.93
C ARG A 185 22.00 -5.79 -4.45
N VAL A 186 21.02 -5.15 -3.80
CA VAL A 186 21.10 -4.85 -2.37
C VAL A 186 20.68 -6.03 -1.53
N VAL A 187 19.68 -6.80 -1.94
CA VAL A 187 19.07 -7.84 -1.09
C VAL A 187 19.59 -9.25 -1.37
N ALA A 188 19.96 -9.56 -2.62
CA ALA A 188 20.43 -10.86 -3.08
C ALA A 188 21.95 -10.88 -3.27
#